data_b30a4989f9b876b0a430d17872597584
#
_entry.id   b30a4989f9b876b0a430d17872597584
#
_cell.length_a   1.000
_cell.length_b   1.000
_cell.length_c   1.000
_cell.angle_alpha   90.00
_cell.angle_beta   90.00
_cell.angle_gamma   90.00
#
_symmetry.space_group_name_H-M   'P 1'
#
loop_
_entity.id
_entity.type
_entity.pdbx_description
1 polymer ?
#
loop_
_entity_poly.entity_id
_entity_poly.type
_entity_poly.pdbx_seq_one_letter_code
_entity_poly.pdbx_strand_id
1 'polypeptide(L)'
;MKVLLVEPDFPFPNKSKQRANEVHKNFVPIGLLKLGAFYKSKGYKVKVVRGNKSAKELNYFEPDIVGITSLFTYWSEHLWNSVEHYRGLFPKAEIKVGGIYVTLHHATEAFRKKAKMYDAYWHIGVHDGAEKFYPDYRLIPPVDYHLTHAMRGCIRRCAFCGTWRIEPKITHKKPEELIKEIQTIGKNKVIFLDNNFFANPYVKDNLRALAKIRVNEKPVIFESQSGFDARLIANDPELAILLKQARFQNVRIAWDHGFGDRHVIQQQIKRLTDAGFTTKDISVFMIYNFDIPFKEMLKKLNFCKRLGVQITDCRYRPLESTFDNYDPHAFKTGQTERDYYIHSKAGWTDAKIRDFRSRVREHNIAIRYGGPYNKKFEKWSSIHNTFKFFSFGRPPQMQTIEKSQLWQKRISDMAAVKNYCQRTGVSPRQFDGSVAKFDTYLRRMLSRIRRN
;
A
#
# COMPACT_ATOMS: atom_id res chain seq x y z
N MET A 1 -17.16 -17.96 25.40
CA MET A 1 -15.81 -18.26 24.91
C MET A 1 -15.04 -16.96 24.62
N LYS A 2 -13.73 -17.01 24.74
CA LYS A 2 -12.81 -15.89 24.46
C LYS A 2 -11.97 -16.21 23.22
N VAL A 3 -11.82 -15.29 22.31
CA VAL A 3 -11.07 -15.46 21.05
C VAL A 3 -10.00 -14.38 20.94
N LEU A 4 -8.76 -14.78 20.75
CA LEU A 4 -7.63 -13.93 20.42
C LEU A 4 -7.33 -14.04 18.93
N LEU A 5 -7.41 -12.96 18.19
CA LEU A 5 -7.06 -12.91 16.78
C LEU A 5 -5.72 -12.16 16.61
N VAL A 6 -4.78 -12.82 15.94
CA VAL A 6 -3.38 -12.39 15.87
C VAL A 6 -2.97 -12.11 14.42
N GLU A 7 -2.48 -10.91 14.15
CA GLU A 7 -1.65 -10.63 12.99
C GLU A 7 -0.19 -10.75 13.45
N PRO A 8 0.62 -11.68 12.91
CA PRO A 8 2.03 -11.80 13.25
C PRO A 8 2.80 -10.49 13.11
N ASP A 9 3.97 -10.40 13.72
CA ASP A 9 4.84 -9.22 13.64
C ASP A 9 5.53 -9.14 12.28
N PHE A 10 4.74 -8.82 11.25
CA PHE A 10 5.24 -8.66 9.88
C PHE A 10 6.08 -7.39 9.77
N PRO A 11 7.17 -7.41 8.97
CA PRO A 11 8.07 -6.27 8.80
C PRO A 11 7.45 -5.20 7.88
N PHE A 12 6.34 -4.60 8.33
CA PHE A 12 5.71 -3.51 7.60
C PHE A 12 6.58 -2.26 7.59
N PRO A 13 6.66 -1.56 6.46
CA PRO A 13 7.37 -0.30 6.42
C PRO A 13 6.74 0.71 7.38
N ASN A 14 7.57 1.48 8.07
CA ASN A 14 7.11 2.51 9.01
C ASN A 14 6.21 3.53 8.27
N LYS A 15 5.06 3.89 8.86
CA LYS A 15 4.09 4.85 8.29
C LYS A 15 4.73 6.18 7.86
N SER A 16 5.71 6.68 8.62
CA SER A 16 6.44 7.91 8.30
C SER A 16 7.26 7.84 7.00
N LYS A 17 7.57 6.62 6.52
CA LYS A 17 8.30 6.38 5.27
C LYS A 17 7.39 6.02 4.10
N GLN A 18 6.08 5.83 4.34
CA GLN A 18 5.11 5.55 3.28
C GLN A 18 4.75 6.84 2.55
N ARG A 19 4.90 6.85 1.23
CA ARG A 19 4.53 7.95 0.37
C ARG A 19 3.10 7.79 -0.11
N ALA A 20 2.42 8.89 -0.42
CA ALA A 20 1.02 8.89 -0.86
C ALA A 20 0.73 7.95 -2.05
N ASN A 21 1.72 7.69 -2.90
CA ASN A 21 1.58 6.90 -4.11
C ASN A 21 2.15 5.47 -3.99
N GLU A 22 2.65 5.08 -2.83
CA GLU A 22 3.11 3.71 -2.61
C GLU A 22 1.93 2.82 -2.25
N VAL A 23 1.99 1.55 -2.67
CA VAL A 23 1.04 0.54 -2.22
C VAL A 23 1.20 0.41 -0.71
N HIS A 24 0.16 0.78 0.02
CA HIS A 24 0.19 0.67 1.47
C HIS A 24 0.17 -0.81 1.87
N LYS A 25 1.22 -1.27 2.51
CA LYS A 25 1.33 -2.64 3.03
C LYS A 25 0.85 -2.77 4.48
N ASN A 26 0.78 -1.65 5.20
CA ASN A 26 0.44 -1.61 6.62
C ASN A 26 -1.03 -1.21 6.85
N PHE A 27 -1.95 -1.87 6.14
CA PHE A 27 -3.36 -1.77 6.46
C PHE A 27 -3.71 -2.62 7.68
N VAL A 28 -4.84 -2.32 8.28
CA VAL A 28 -5.42 -3.18 9.30
C VAL A 28 -5.82 -4.54 8.70
N PRO A 29 -5.73 -5.63 9.46
CA PRO A 29 -6.00 -6.98 8.97
C PRO A 29 -7.51 -7.21 8.78
N ILE A 30 -8.05 -6.77 7.65
CA ILE A 30 -9.49 -6.82 7.35
C ILE A 30 -10.09 -8.22 7.58
N GLY A 31 -9.37 -9.28 7.23
CA GLY A 31 -9.82 -10.67 7.45
C GLY A 31 -10.03 -10.98 8.94
N LEU A 32 -9.12 -10.51 9.80
CA LEU A 32 -9.29 -10.69 11.25
C LEU A 32 -10.41 -9.84 11.81
N LEU A 33 -10.65 -8.63 11.27
CA LEU A 33 -11.76 -7.79 11.71
C LEU A 33 -13.12 -8.39 11.34
N LYS A 34 -13.23 -9.05 10.17
CA LYS A 34 -14.43 -9.80 9.77
C LYS A 34 -14.62 -11.05 10.64
N LEU A 35 -13.55 -11.81 10.90
CA LEU A 35 -13.57 -12.93 11.84
C LEU A 35 -13.97 -12.47 13.23
N GLY A 36 -13.48 -11.31 13.67
CA GLY A 36 -13.86 -10.73 14.95
C GLY A 36 -15.34 -10.43 15.02
N ALA A 37 -15.93 -9.83 13.99
CA ALA A 37 -17.38 -9.58 13.89
C ALA A 37 -18.18 -10.92 13.92
N PHE A 38 -17.72 -11.92 13.18
CA PHE A 38 -18.30 -13.25 13.15
C PHE A 38 -18.30 -13.92 14.53
N TYR A 39 -17.19 -13.92 15.27
CA TYR A 39 -17.14 -14.50 16.61
C TYR A 39 -17.97 -13.69 17.61
N LYS A 40 -17.98 -12.37 17.52
CA LYS A 40 -18.86 -11.53 18.35
C LYS A 40 -20.33 -11.79 18.11
N SER A 41 -20.77 -12.07 16.88
CA SER A 41 -22.16 -12.46 16.58
C SER A 41 -22.59 -13.77 17.25
N LYS A 42 -21.61 -14.60 17.62
CA LYS A 42 -21.83 -15.84 18.41
C LYS A 42 -21.72 -15.63 19.94
N GLY A 43 -21.64 -14.37 20.40
CA GLY A 43 -21.52 -14.04 21.82
C GLY A 43 -20.12 -14.19 22.41
N TYR A 44 -19.08 -14.36 21.59
CA TYR A 44 -17.72 -14.53 22.08
C TYR A 44 -17.05 -13.19 22.40
N LYS A 45 -16.21 -13.15 23.44
CA LYS A 45 -15.33 -12.01 23.72
C LYS A 45 -14.14 -12.07 22.79
N VAL A 46 -13.91 -11.04 21.98
CA VAL A 46 -12.86 -11.01 20.97
C VAL A 46 -11.84 -9.93 21.27
N LYS A 47 -10.55 -10.28 21.16
CA LYS A 47 -9.42 -9.35 21.16
C LYS A 47 -8.63 -9.53 19.87
N VAL A 48 -8.21 -8.44 19.24
CA VAL A 48 -7.32 -8.43 18.05
C VAL A 48 -5.99 -7.79 18.44
N VAL A 49 -4.90 -8.44 18.12
CA VAL A 49 -3.54 -7.94 18.41
C VAL A 49 -2.62 -8.07 17.21
N ARG A 50 -1.56 -7.29 17.22
CA ARG A 50 -0.45 -7.40 16.26
C ARG A 50 0.82 -7.78 17.01
N GLY A 51 1.54 -8.77 16.48
CA GLY A 51 2.77 -9.30 17.04
C GLY A 51 2.55 -10.28 18.18
N ASN A 52 3.66 -10.85 18.68
CA ASN A 52 3.69 -11.78 19.79
C ASN A 52 3.58 -11.01 21.12
N LYS A 53 2.48 -11.18 21.83
CA LYS A 53 2.17 -10.49 23.09
C LYS A 53 2.33 -11.39 24.27
N SER A 54 2.95 -10.90 25.35
CA SER A 54 3.01 -11.57 26.64
C SER A 54 1.63 -11.61 27.33
N ALA A 55 1.44 -12.48 28.31
CA ALA A 55 0.23 -12.54 29.11
C ALA A 55 -0.11 -11.17 29.75
N LYS A 56 0.91 -10.44 30.25
CA LYS A 56 0.77 -9.09 30.82
C LYS A 56 0.25 -8.08 29.78
N GLU A 57 0.82 -8.04 28.58
CA GLU A 57 0.36 -7.15 27.49
C GLU A 57 -1.06 -7.50 27.02
N LEU A 58 -1.47 -8.74 27.19
CA LEU A 58 -2.83 -9.20 26.94
C LEU A 58 -3.79 -8.89 28.09
N ASN A 59 -3.31 -8.27 29.19
CA ASN A 59 -4.08 -8.06 30.43
C ASN A 59 -4.64 -9.39 30.96
N TYR A 60 -3.82 -10.45 30.95
CA TYR A 60 -4.17 -11.80 31.37
C TYR A 60 -5.46 -12.35 30.71
N PHE A 61 -5.66 -11.97 29.47
CA PHE A 61 -6.74 -12.50 28.65
C PHE A 61 -6.40 -13.94 28.26
N GLU A 62 -7.12 -14.90 28.83
CA GLU A 62 -6.96 -16.33 28.53
C GLU A 62 -7.95 -16.73 27.44
N PRO A 63 -7.51 -16.95 26.18
CA PRO A 63 -8.39 -17.33 25.08
C PRO A 63 -8.69 -18.84 25.09
N ASP A 64 -9.91 -19.19 24.69
CA ASP A 64 -10.27 -20.56 24.32
C ASP A 64 -9.82 -20.88 22.89
N ILE A 65 -9.78 -19.85 22.02
CA ILE A 65 -9.37 -19.94 20.61
C ILE A 65 -8.34 -18.84 20.31
N VAL A 66 -7.23 -19.23 19.65
CA VAL A 66 -6.27 -18.29 19.07
C VAL A 66 -6.29 -18.42 17.56
N GLY A 67 -6.75 -17.38 16.85
CA GLY A 67 -6.77 -17.33 15.40
C GLY A 67 -5.56 -16.52 14.87
N ILE A 68 -4.68 -17.13 14.08
CA ILE A 68 -3.46 -16.49 13.57
C ILE A 68 -3.57 -16.37 12.04
N THR A 69 -3.37 -15.16 11.49
CA THR A 69 -3.39 -14.95 10.05
C THR A 69 -2.00 -15.04 9.44
N SER A 70 -1.91 -15.53 8.20
CA SER A 70 -0.72 -15.42 7.37
C SER A 70 -0.93 -14.38 6.26
N LEU A 71 0.15 -13.78 5.77
CA LEU A 71 0.12 -12.79 4.71
C LEU A 71 1.01 -13.26 3.55
N PHE A 72 2.03 -12.53 3.18
CA PHE A 72 2.91 -12.89 2.08
C PHE A 72 3.68 -14.19 2.36
N THR A 73 3.88 -15.01 1.33
CA THR A 73 4.57 -16.31 1.45
C THR A 73 5.99 -16.14 1.99
N TYR A 74 6.70 -15.12 1.56
CA TYR A 74 8.07 -14.80 1.98
C TYR A 74 8.18 -14.24 3.42
N TRP A 75 7.07 -14.11 4.14
CA TRP A 75 7.00 -13.80 5.57
C TRP A 75 6.51 -14.99 6.41
N SER A 76 6.64 -16.20 5.89
CA SER A 76 6.19 -17.41 6.56
C SER A 76 6.81 -17.63 7.94
N GLU A 77 8.06 -17.18 8.12
CA GLU A 77 8.77 -17.30 9.41
C GLU A 77 8.04 -16.58 10.54
N HIS A 78 7.53 -15.36 10.27
CA HIS A 78 6.76 -14.59 11.26
C HIS A 78 5.48 -15.34 11.69
N LEU A 79 4.85 -16.06 10.77
CA LEU A 79 3.70 -16.89 11.10
C LEU A 79 4.11 -18.02 12.06
N TRP A 80 5.16 -18.78 11.72
CA TRP A 80 5.60 -19.90 12.51
C TRP A 80 6.03 -19.47 13.91
N ASN A 81 6.75 -18.37 14.04
CA ASN A 81 7.13 -17.78 15.32
C ASN A 81 5.91 -17.40 16.17
N SER A 82 4.83 -16.92 15.53
CA SER A 82 3.59 -16.62 16.26
C SER A 82 2.83 -17.89 16.67
N VAL A 83 2.82 -18.92 15.84
CA VAL A 83 2.20 -20.22 16.19
C VAL A 83 2.90 -20.83 17.41
N GLU A 84 4.23 -20.86 17.38
CA GLU A 84 5.05 -21.38 18.49
C GLU A 84 4.82 -20.58 19.78
N HIS A 85 4.89 -19.24 19.68
CA HIS A 85 4.69 -18.34 20.81
C HIS A 85 3.33 -18.56 21.50
N TYR A 86 2.25 -18.54 20.72
CA TYR A 86 0.91 -18.64 21.30
C TYR A 86 0.53 -20.05 21.70
N ARG A 87 1.10 -21.09 21.10
CA ARG A 87 0.97 -22.47 21.58
C ARG A 87 1.65 -22.62 22.95
N GLY A 88 2.85 -22.04 23.13
CA GLY A 88 3.54 -22.02 24.42
C GLY A 88 2.80 -21.21 25.48
N LEU A 89 2.26 -20.06 25.11
CA LEU A 89 1.56 -19.18 26.05
C LEU A 89 0.17 -19.71 26.45
N PHE A 90 -0.55 -20.37 25.54
CA PHE A 90 -1.90 -20.89 25.74
C PHE A 90 -2.02 -22.36 25.32
N PRO A 91 -1.41 -23.28 26.09
CA PRO A 91 -1.32 -24.70 25.70
C PRO A 91 -2.69 -25.40 25.60
N LYS A 92 -3.73 -24.88 26.27
CA LYS A 92 -5.10 -25.42 26.25
C LYS A 92 -5.99 -24.77 25.16
N ALA A 93 -5.56 -23.69 24.53
CA ALA A 93 -6.36 -23.03 23.53
C ALA A 93 -6.34 -23.79 22.18
N GLU A 94 -7.47 -23.78 21.48
CA GLU A 94 -7.53 -24.23 20.08
C GLU A 94 -6.79 -23.21 19.20
N ILE A 95 -5.71 -23.63 18.51
CA ILE A 95 -4.98 -22.78 17.56
C ILE A 95 -5.58 -22.95 16.16
N LYS A 96 -6.05 -21.86 15.54
CA LYS A 96 -6.55 -21.81 14.16
C LYS A 96 -5.67 -20.91 13.33
N VAL A 97 -5.13 -21.43 12.25
CA VAL A 97 -4.19 -20.69 11.39
C VAL A 97 -4.72 -20.64 9.96
N GLY A 98 -4.73 -19.45 9.36
CA GLY A 98 -5.21 -19.29 8.00
C GLY A 98 -4.49 -18.18 7.24
N GLY A 99 -5.06 -17.79 6.10
CA GLY A 99 -4.55 -16.69 5.26
C GLY A 99 -3.77 -17.15 4.04
N ILE A 100 -3.09 -16.20 3.39
CA ILE A 100 -2.54 -16.37 2.04
C ILE A 100 -1.46 -17.45 1.98
N TYR A 101 -0.47 -17.41 2.87
CA TYR A 101 0.61 -18.40 2.87
C TYR A 101 0.08 -19.82 3.13
N VAL A 102 -0.77 -19.98 4.15
CA VAL A 102 -1.37 -21.30 4.46
C VAL A 102 -2.12 -21.83 3.24
N THR A 103 -2.96 -21.01 2.62
CA THR A 103 -3.74 -21.40 1.43
C THR A 103 -2.87 -21.83 0.26
N LEU A 104 -1.77 -21.14 0.00
CA LEU A 104 -0.88 -21.44 -1.13
C LEU A 104 0.03 -22.64 -0.87
N HIS A 105 0.42 -22.90 0.38
CA HIS A 105 1.47 -23.85 0.72
C HIS A 105 0.98 -25.13 1.42
N HIS A 106 -0.28 -25.20 1.87
CA HIS A 106 -0.79 -26.35 2.64
C HIS A 106 -0.55 -27.72 1.97
N ALA A 107 -0.54 -27.77 0.63
CA ALA A 107 -0.31 -28.99 -0.13
C ALA A 107 1.18 -29.33 -0.31
N THR A 108 2.11 -28.45 0.03
CA THR A 108 3.55 -28.72 -0.09
C THR A 108 4.05 -29.62 1.03
N GLU A 109 5.02 -30.47 0.72
CA GLU A 109 5.61 -31.38 1.69
C GLU A 109 6.27 -30.62 2.86
N ALA A 110 7.02 -29.56 2.54
CA ALA A 110 7.69 -28.71 3.53
C ALA A 110 6.69 -28.10 4.53
N PHE A 111 5.55 -27.59 4.05
CA PHE A 111 4.51 -27.08 4.93
C PHE A 111 3.92 -28.20 5.80
N ARG A 112 3.54 -29.31 5.20
CA ARG A 112 2.93 -30.44 5.92
C ARG A 112 3.84 -31.00 7.00
N LYS A 113 5.15 -31.14 6.71
CA LYS A 113 6.15 -31.59 7.69
C LYS A 113 6.19 -30.62 8.88
N LYS A 114 6.24 -29.32 8.63
CA LYS A 114 6.29 -28.31 9.70
C LYS A 114 4.96 -28.19 10.45
N ALA A 115 3.83 -28.26 9.76
CA ALA A 115 2.50 -28.17 10.35
C ALA A 115 2.20 -29.31 11.32
N LYS A 116 2.72 -30.53 11.08
CA LYS A 116 2.61 -31.67 11.98
C LYS A 116 3.29 -31.48 13.34
N MET A 117 4.19 -30.51 13.47
CA MET A 117 4.86 -30.19 14.74
C MET A 117 3.96 -29.44 15.71
N TYR A 118 2.82 -28.91 15.22
CA TYR A 118 1.91 -28.09 16.01
C TYR A 118 0.50 -28.68 15.97
N ASP A 119 -0.12 -28.81 17.14
CA ASP A 119 -1.54 -29.11 17.26
C ASP A 119 -2.36 -27.86 16.90
N ALA A 120 -2.66 -27.69 15.62
CA ALA A 120 -3.37 -26.54 15.08
C ALA A 120 -4.29 -26.92 13.92
N TYR A 121 -5.41 -26.23 13.81
CA TYR A 121 -6.29 -26.29 12.64
C TYR A 121 -5.81 -25.33 11.55
N TRP A 122 -5.58 -25.84 10.35
CA TRP A 122 -5.08 -25.08 9.20
C TRP A 122 -6.22 -24.78 8.23
N HIS A 123 -6.70 -23.54 8.23
CA HIS A 123 -7.80 -23.09 7.38
C HIS A 123 -7.30 -22.72 5.98
N ILE A 124 -7.92 -23.27 4.95
CA ILE A 124 -7.57 -23.05 3.55
C ILE A 124 -8.65 -22.17 2.89
N GLY A 125 -8.22 -21.16 2.14
CA GLY A 125 -9.12 -20.28 1.40
C GLY A 125 -9.81 -19.23 2.26
N VAL A 126 -10.96 -18.80 1.79
CA VAL A 126 -11.79 -17.77 2.40
C VAL A 126 -12.71 -18.38 3.45
N HIS A 127 -12.89 -17.71 4.58
CA HIS A 127 -13.82 -18.17 5.62
C HIS A 127 -15.23 -17.64 5.33
N ASP A 128 -16.06 -18.45 4.66
CA ASP A 128 -17.40 -18.06 4.18
C ASP A 128 -18.30 -17.44 5.24
N GLY A 129 -18.24 -17.94 6.47
CA GLY A 129 -19.03 -17.41 7.58
C GLY A 129 -18.63 -15.97 7.94
N ALA A 130 -17.34 -15.64 7.91
CA ALA A 130 -16.83 -14.33 8.22
C ALA A 130 -17.04 -13.32 7.06
N GLU A 131 -17.08 -13.80 5.81
CA GLU A 131 -17.32 -12.93 4.64
C GLU A 131 -18.71 -12.29 4.64
N LYS A 132 -19.67 -12.84 5.38
CA LYS A 132 -21.01 -12.25 5.57
C LYS A 132 -21.03 -11.04 6.48
N PHE A 133 -19.93 -10.74 7.18
CA PHE A 133 -19.83 -9.64 8.14
C PHE A 133 -18.97 -8.51 7.59
N TYR A 134 -19.33 -7.29 7.97
CA TYR A 134 -18.46 -6.12 7.81
C TYR A 134 -17.33 -6.15 8.84
N PRO A 135 -16.16 -5.56 8.55
CA PRO A 135 -15.05 -5.51 9.51
C PRO A 135 -15.43 -4.69 10.75
N ASP A 136 -15.21 -5.25 11.95
CA ASP A 136 -15.45 -4.55 13.22
C ASP A 136 -14.23 -3.72 13.64
N TYR A 137 -14.21 -2.46 13.25
CA TYR A 137 -13.11 -1.53 13.55
C TYR A 137 -13.00 -1.16 15.04
N ARG A 138 -13.97 -1.52 15.88
CA ARG A 138 -13.88 -1.33 17.35
C ARG A 138 -12.88 -2.25 18.01
N LEU A 139 -12.40 -3.27 17.31
CA LEU A 139 -11.41 -4.24 17.79
C LEU A 139 -9.96 -3.76 17.70
N ILE A 140 -9.73 -2.60 17.10
CA ILE A 140 -8.41 -2.02 16.84
C ILE A 140 -8.42 -0.52 17.17
N PRO A 141 -7.23 0.13 17.30
CA PRO A 141 -7.14 1.57 17.39
C PRO A 141 -7.83 2.26 16.19
N PRO A 142 -8.41 3.46 16.38
CA PRO A 142 -9.16 4.15 15.34
C PRO A 142 -8.34 4.37 14.05
N VAL A 143 -8.98 4.12 12.91
CA VAL A 143 -8.47 4.43 11.57
C VAL A 143 -9.46 5.33 10.83
N ASP A 144 -8.99 6.17 9.92
CA ASP A 144 -9.79 7.14 9.17
C ASP A 144 -10.34 6.60 7.84
N TYR A 145 -10.09 5.32 7.54
CA TYR A 145 -10.48 4.66 6.31
C TYR A 145 -11.29 3.38 6.54
N HIS A 146 -12.02 2.99 5.51
CA HIS A 146 -12.68 1.68 5.39
C HIS A 146 -12.03 0.85 4.27
N LEU A 147 -11.78 -0.43 4.53
CA LEU A 147 -11.32 -1.40 3.54
C LEU A 147 -12.48 -2.26 3.06
N THR A 148 -12.66 -2.39 1.76
CA THR A 148 -13.71 -3.23 1.17
C THR A 148 -13.29 -3.86 -0.15
N HIS A 149 -14.15 -4.69 -0.72
CA HIS A 149 -14.09 -5.24 -2.06
C HIS A 149 -15.43 -5.04 -2.74
N ALA A 150 -15.45 -4.59 -3.99
CA ALA A 150 -16.60 -4.67 -4.87
C ALA A 150 -16.65 -6.04 -5.59
N MET A 151 -15.48 -6.66 -5.75
CA MET A 151 -15.32 -7.96 -6.36
C MET A 151 -14.18 -8.73 -5.66
N ARG A 152 -14.37 -10.04 -5.47
CA ARG A 152 -13.31 -10.97 -5.06
C ARG A 152 -13.05 -11.99 -6.16
N GLY A 153 -11.81 -12.50 -6.21
CA GLY A 153 -11.33 -13.31 -7.32
C GLY A 153 -10.93 -12.45 -8.51
N CYS A 154 -10.50 -13.07 -9.59
CA CYS A 154 -10.06 -12.38 -10.80
C CYS A 154 -10.36 -13.22 -12.05
N ILE A 155 -10.77 -12.55 -13.13
CA ILE A 155 -10.97 -13.18 -14.43
C ILE A 155 -9.64 -13.56 -15.12
N ARG A 156 -8.49 -13.12 -14.56
CA ARG A 156 -7.16 -13.39 -15.10
C ARG A 156 -6.43 -14.45 -14.28
N ARG A 157 -5.57 -15.19 -14.96
CA ARG A 157 -4.67 -16.20 -14.35
C ARG A 157 -3.22 -15.85 -14.64
N CYS A 158 -2.79 -14.64 -14.21
CA CYS A 158 -1.42 -14.17 -14.43
C CYS A 158 -0.43 -15.10 -13.71
N ALA A 159 0.68 -15.45 -14.35
CA ALA A 159 1.67 -16.39 -13.83
C ALA A 159 2.33 -15.96 -12.50
N PHE A 160 2.43 -14.65 -12.28
CA PHE A 160 3.01 -14.06 -11.08
C PHE A 160 2.01 -13.90 -9.93
N CYS A 161 0.71 -14.18 -10.14
CA CYS A 161 -0.36 -13.82 -9.22
C CYS A 161 -0.96 -15.04 -8.54
N GLY A 162 -1.10 -14.99 -7.21
CA GLY A 162 -1.72 -16.05 -6.42
C GLY A 162 -3.25 -15.96 -6.29
N THR A 163 -3.87 -14.88 -6.76
CA THR A 163 -5.31 -14.60 -6.54
C THR A 163 -6.21 -15.75 -6.99
N TRP A 164 -6.01 -16.27 -8.17
CA TRP A 164 -6.85 -17.35 -8.71
C TRP A 164 -6.70 -18.70 -7.98
N ARG A 165 -5.63 -18.87 -7.17
CA ARG A 165 -5.44 -20.01 -6.27
C ARG A 165 -6.06 -19.77 -4.90
N ILE A 166 -5.98 -18.52 -4.41
CA ILE A 166 -6.47 -18.11 -3.07
C ILE A 166 -7.98 -17.91 -3.09
N GLU A 167 -8.48 -17.29 -4.15
CA GLU A 167 -9.88 -16.91 -4.36
C GLU A 167 -10.38 -17.47 -5.71
N PRO A 168 -10.54 -18.80 -5.84
CA PRO A 168 -10.95 -19.43 -7.11
C PRO A 168 -12.39 -19.09 -7.48
N LYS A 169 -13.23 -18.76 -6.50
CA LYS A 169 -14.62 -18.34 -6.69
C LYS A 169 -14.69 -16.83 -6.87
N ILE A 170 -15.26 -16.40 -8.00
CA ILE A 170 -15.52 -15.00 -8.26
C ILE A 170 -16.84 -14.60 -7.60
N THR A 171 -16.82 -13.51 -6.81
CA THR A 171 -18.01 -12.92 -6.20
C THR A 171 -18.06 -11.42 -6.48
N HIS A 172 -19.27 -10.88 -6.59
CA HIS A 172 -19.52 -9.50 -6.93
C HIS A 172 -20.49 -8.87 -5.93
N LYS A 173 -20.28 -7.59 -5.61
CA LYS A 173 -21.29 -6.78 -4.91
C LYS A 173 -22.03 -5.90 -5.90
N LYS A 174 -23.35 -5.86 -5.74
CA LYS A 174 -24.21 -4.91 -6.41
C LYS A 174 -24.12 -3.52 -5.73
N PRO A 175 -24.58 -2.46 -6.39
CA PRO A 175 -24.53 -1.10 -5.83
C PRO A 175 -25.14 -0.99 -4.44
N GLU A 176 -26.29 -1.62 -4.20
CA GLU A 176 -27.03 -1.53 -2.94
C GLU A 176 -26.23 -2.12 -1.78
N GLU A 177 -25.58 -3.28 -2.01
CA GLU A 177 -24.76 -3.96 -1.01
C GLU A 177 -23.54 -3.11 -0.64
N LEU A 178 -22.89 -2.52 -1.65
CA LEU A 178 -21.69 -1.70 -1.47
C LEU A 178 -22.02 -0.39 -0.73
N ILE A 179 -23.09 0.29 -1.12
CA ILE A 179 -23.57 1.52 -0.49
C ILE A 179 -23.96 1.25 0.97
N LYS A 180 -24.73 0.18 1.22
CA LYS A 180 -25.13 -0.23 2.58
C LYS A 180 -23.92 -0.47 3.48
N GLU A 181 -22.89 -1.17 2.99
CA GLU A 181 -21.65 -1.41 3.75
C GLU A 181 -20.97 -0.09 4.11
N ILE A 182 -20.74 0.80 3.13
CA ILE A 182 -20.04 2.07 3.33
C ILE A 182 -20.78 2.96 4.32
N GLN A 183 -22.09 3.06 4.21
CA GLN A 183 -22.94 3.85 5.12
C GLN A 183 -22.93 3.26 6.53
N THR A 184 -23.02 1.94 6.67
CA THR A 184 -23.00 1.25 7.97
C THR A 184 -21.68 1.48 8.70
N ILE A 185 -20.54 1.46 7.97
CA ILE A 185 -19.22 1.70 8.55
C ILE A 185 -18.98 3.18 8.85
N GLY A 186 -19.58 4.08 8.09
CA GLY A 186 -19.59 5.51 8.40
C GLY A 186 -18.27 6.25 8.20
N LYS A 187 -17.40 5.82 7.26
CA LYS A 187 -16.12 6.46 6.96
C LYS A 187 -16.09 7.12 5.59
N ASN A 188 -15.50 8.33 5.52
CA ASN A 188 -15.45 9.13 4.28
C ASN A 188 -14.27 8.80 3.37
N LYS A 189 -13.36 7.92 3.77
CA LYS A 189 -12.29 7.37 2.94
C LYS A 189 -12.48 5.86 2.81
N VAL A 190 -12.65 5.38 1.58
CA VAL A 190 -12.85 3.96 1.29
C VAL A 190 -11.75 3.49 0.35
N ILE A 191 -11.14 2.36 0.69
CA ILE A 191 -10.03 1.77 -0.05
C ILE A 191 -10.46 0.38 -0.52
N PHE A 192 -10.49 0.22 -1.83
CA PHE A 192 -10.81 -1.05 -2.47
C PHE A 192 -9.56 -1.93 -2.54
N LEU A 193 -9.72 -3.19 -2.09
CA LEU A 193 -8.71 -4.23 -2.16
C LEU A 193 -9.03 -5.25 -3.26
N ASP A 194 -9.84 -4.87 -4.22
CA ASP A 194 -10.25 -5.71 -5.34
C ASP A 194 -9.07 -6.26 -6.14
N ASN A 195 -9.14 -7.51 -6.52
CA ASN A 195 -8.13 -8.10 -7.39
C ASN A 195 -8.26 -7.64 -8.85
N ASN A 196 -9.48 -7.32 -9.30
CA ASN A 196 -9.75 -6.69 -10.60
C ASN A 196 -11.08 -5.94 -10.57
N PHE A 197 -11.09 -4.72 -10.05
CA PHE A 197 -12.28 -3.90 -9.83
C PHE A 197 -13.16 -3.74 -11.08
N PHE A 198 -12.54 -3.55 -12.25
CA PHE A 198 -13.28 -3.34 -13.50
C PHE A 198 -13.90 -4.61 -14.11
N ALA A 199 -13.52 -5.78 -13.62
CA ALA A 199 -14.14 -7.03 -14.07
C ALA A 199 -15.47 -7.33 -13.35
N ASN A 200 -15.91 -6.48 -12.42
CA ASN A 200 -17.23 -6.59 -11.83
C ASN A 200 -18.29 -6.24 -12.88
N PRO A 201 -19.27 -7.13 -13.15
CA PRO A 201 -20.33 -6.86 -14.13
C PRO A 201 -21.19 -5.64 -13.80
N TYR A 202 -21.25 -5.24 -12.52
CA TYR A 202 -21.97 -4.06 -12.05
C TYR A 202 -21.06 -2.81 -11.94
N VAL A 203 -19.87 -2.81 -12.52
CA VAL A 203 -18.86 -1.76 -12.26
C VAL A 203 -19.36 -0.36 -12.58
N LYS A 204 -20.08 -0.16 -13.69
CA LYS A 204 -20.62 1.17 -14.03
C LYS A 204 -21.68 1.64 -13.07
N ASP A 205 -22.57 0.74 -12.68
CA ASP A 205 -23.65 1.07 -11.71
C ASP A 205 -23.06 1.30 -10.30
N ASN A 206 -22.08 0.50 -9.90
CA ASN A 206 -21.30 0.75 -8.69
C ASN A 206 -20.65 2.14 -8.71
N LEU A 207 -19.97 2.52 -9.79
CA LEU A 207 -19.32 3.84 -9.91
C LEU A 207 -20.33 4.99 -9.88
N ARG A 208 -21.49 4.86 -10.55
CA ARG A 208 -22.59 5.84 -10.51
C ARG A 208 -23.15 5.99 -9.10
N ALA A 209 -23.35 4.89 -8.38
CA ALA A 209 -23.81 4.91 -6.99
C ALA A 209 -22.77 5.52 -6.05
N LEU A 210 -21.48 5.15 -6.19
CA LEU A 210 -20.38 5.72 -5.43
C LEU A 210 -20.19 7.22 -5.68
N ALA A 211 -20.50 7.73 -6.88
CA ALA A 211 -20.46 9.16 -7.17
C ALA A 211 -21.46 9.97 -6.32
N LYS A 212 -22.58 9.36 -5.93
CA LYS A 212 -23.66 10.04 -5.19
C LYS A 212 -23.55 9.88 -3.68
N ILE A 213 -22.78 8.90 -3.18
CA ILE A 213 -22.73 8.58 -1.76
C ILE A 213 -22.16 9.72 -0.91
N ARG A 214 -22.79 9.91 0.24
CA ARG A 214 -22.32 10.78 1.32
C ARG A 214 -22.37 10.02 2.64
N VAL A 215 -21.43 10.32 3.50
CA VAL A 215 -21.36 9.83 4.88
C VAL A 215 -21.20 11.04 5.78
N ASN A 216 -22.09 11.21 6.76
CA ASN A 216 -22.16 12.41 7.60
C ASN A 216 -22.14 13.71 6.76
N GLU A 217 -22.99 13.75 5.72
CA GLU A 217 -23.15 14.85 4.77
C GLU A 217 -21.91 15.18 3.90
N LYS A 218 -20.80 14.51 4.13
CA LYS A 218 -19.55 14.70 3.39
C LYS A 218 -19.44 13.69 2.24
N PRO A 219 -18.88 14.08 1.10
CA PRO A 219 -18.58 13.16 0.02
C PRO A 219 -17.55 12.11 0.46
N VAL A 220 -17.70 10.90 -0.07
CA VAL A 220 -16.73 9.82 0.15
C VAL A 220 -15.65 9.87 -0.91
N ILE A 221 -14.41 9.64 -0.51
CA ILE A 221 -13.22 9.57 -1.38
C ILE A 221 -12.81 8.12 -1.51
N PHE A 222 -12.47 7.70 -2.72
CA PHE A 222 -12.12 6.33 -3.02
C PHE A 222 -10.68 6.18 -3.52
N GLU A 223 -10.09 5.04 -3.18
CA GLU A 223 -8.79 4.61 -3.69
C GLU A 223 -8.83 3.10 -3.98
N SER A 224 -8.15 2.64 -5.02
CA SER A 224 -7.91 1.20 -5.24
C SER A 224 -6.45 0.87 -4.97
N GLN A 225 -6.19 -0.18 -4.18
CA GLN A 225 -4.82 -0.62 -3.91
C GLN A 225 -4.25 -1.47 -5.04
N SER A 226 -5.10 -2.18 -5.77
CA SER A 226 -4.70 -2.92 -6.95
C SER A 226 -4.65 -2.00 -8.18
N GLY A 227 -3.79 -2.33 -9.13
CA GLY A 227 -3.78 -1.65 -10.42
C GLY A 227 -5.02 -2.03 -11.22
N PHE A 228 -5.66 -1.05 -11.84
CA PHE A 228 -6.75 -1.30 -12.77
C PHE A 228 -6.25 -2.00 -14.04
N ASP A 229 -7.01 -2.97 -14.53
CA ASP A 229 -6.68 -3.68 -15.78
C ASP A 229 -6.77 -2.69 -16.97
N ALA A 230 -5.61 -2.37 -17.53
CA ALA A 230 -5.45 -1.40 -18.60
C ALA A 230 -6.38 -1.65 -19.80
N ARG A 231 -6.57 -2.91 -20.14
CA ARG A 231 -7.38 -3.34 -21.30
C ARG A 231 -8.84 -2.95 -21.14
N LEU A 232 -9.38 -2.99 -19.92
CA LEU A 232 -10.78 -2.67 -19.66
C LEU A 232 -11.07 -1.19 -19.83
N ILE A 233 -10.20 -0.30 -19.32
CA ILE A 233 -10.33 1.16 -19.53
C ILE A 233 -10.06 1.51 -21.00
N ALA A 234 -9.10 0.84 -21.66
CA ALA A 234 -8.80 1.08 -23.05
C ALA A 234 -10.01 0.81 -23.95
N ASN A 235 -10.78 -0.21 -23.65
CA ASN A 235 -11.95 -0.60 -24.44
C ASN A 235 -13.22 0.21 -24.11
N ASP A 236 -13.31 0.77 -22.90
CA ASP A 236 -14.50 1.50 -22.44
C ASP A 236 -14.12 2.86 -21.84
N PRO A 237 -14.23 3.95 -22.63
CA PRO A 237 -13.87 5.30 -22.17
C PRO A 237 -14.75 5.82 -21.04
N GLU A 238 -15.99 5.36 -20.90
CA GLU A 238 -16.92 5.77 -19.84
C GLU A 238 -16.36 5.44 -18.46
N LEU A 239 -15.60 4.34 -18.32
CA LEU A 239 -15.01 3.94 -17.04
C LEU A 239 -14.10 4.99 -16.43
N ALA A 240 -13.31 5.71 -17.24
CA ALA A 240 -12.46 6.79 -16.77
C ALA A 240 -13.27 7.98 -16.23
N ILE A 241 -14.35 8.34 -16.95
CA ILE A 241 -15.28 9.43 -16.56
C ILE A 241 -15.96 9.07 -15.24
N LEU A 242 -16.51 7.86 -15.15
CA LEU A 242 -17.19 7.39 -13.93
C LEU A 242 -16.25 7.29 -12.72
N LEU A 243 -14.98 6.87 -12.92
CA LEU A 243 -13.97 6.90 -11.86
C LEU A 243 -13.75 8.31 -11.31
N LYS A 244 -13.66 9.30 -12.21
CA LYS A 244 -13.49 10.70 -11.81
C LYS A 244 -14.70 11.23 -11.07
N GLN A 245 -15.91 10.97 -11.58
CA GLN A 245 -17.17 11.34 -10.93
C GLN A 245 -17.32 10.70 -9.55
N ALA A 246 -16.91 9.43 -9.40
CA ALA A 246 -16.87 8.72 -8.14
C ALA A 246 -15.75 9.18 -7.19
N ARG A 247 -14.96 10.19 -7.55
CA ARG A 247 -13.89 10.75 -6.71
C ARG A 247 -12.78 9.77 -6.34
N PHE A 248 -12.45 8.86 -7.26
CA PHE A 248 -11.26 8.03 -7.08
C PHE A 248 -10.00 8.89 -7.13
N GLN A 249 -9.06 8.60 -6.25
CA GLN A 249 -7.75 9.26 -6.15
C GLN A 249 -6.63 8.24 -6.36
N ASN A 250 -5.43 8.73 -6.71
CA ASN A 250 -4.22 7.91 -6.87
C ASN A 250 -4.46 6.71 -7.80
N VAL A 251 -4.99 6.99 -9.00
CA VAL A 251 -5.34 5.94 -9.97
C VAL A 251 -4.11 5.16 -10.38
N ARG A 252 -4.17 3.83 -10.20
CA ARG A 252 -3.09 2.91 -10.57
C ARG A 252 -3.54 2.04 -11.72
N ILE A 253 -2.74 1.98 -12.80
CA ILE A 253 -3.00 1.13 -13.95
C ILE A 253 -1.91 0.07 -14.08
N ALA A 254 -2.29 -1.17 -14.40
CA ALA A 254 -1.35 -2.27 -14.50
C ALA A 254 -0.70 -2.36 -15.88
N TRP A 255 0.64 -2.47 -15.90
CA TRP A 255 1.43 -2.76 -17.09
C TRP A 255 2.37 -3.95 -16.83
N ASP A 256 1.79 -5.14 -16.81
CA ASP A 256 2.48 -6.38 -16.40
C ASP A 256 3.19 -7.10 -17.56
N HIS A 257 2.93 -6.69 -18.80
CA HIS A 257 3.53 -7.26 -20.02
C HIS A 257 4.68 -6.41 -20.57
N GLY A 258 5.25 -6.85 -21.67
CA GLY A 258 6.36 -6.19 -22.33
C GLY A 258 6.05 -4.81 -22.92
N PHE A 259 7.05 -4.19 -23.50
CA PHE A 259 6.94 -2.84 -24.08
C PHE A 259 5.99 -2.78 -25.30
N GLY A 260 5.65 -3.94 -25.88
CA GLY A 260 4.67 -4.02 -26.95
C GLY A 260 3.33 -3.37 -26.62
N ASP A 261 2.87 -3.49 -25.39
CA ASP A 261 1.59 -2.95 -24.91
C ASP A 261 1.56 -1.43 -24.67
N ARG A 262 2.62 -0.70 -25.02
CA ARG A 262 2.76 0.73 -24.77
C ARG A 262 1.57 1.56 -25.31
N HIS A 263 1.00 1.15 -26.43
CA HIS A 263 -0.13 1.87 -27.05
C HIS A 263 -1.40 1.78 -26.19
N VAL A 264 -1.66 0.60 -25.60
CA VAL A 264 -2.79 0.40 -24.69
C VAL A 264 -2.62 1.25 -23.44
N ILE A 265 -1.41 1.29 -22.88
CA ILE A 265 -1.09 2.12 -21.73
C ILE A 265 -1.24 3.61 -22.04
N GLN A 266 -0.75 4.06 -23.19
CA GLN A 266 -0.89 5.46 -23.64
C GLN A 266 -2.36 5.84 -23.79
N GLN A 267 -3.16 4.99 -24.45
CA GLN A 267 -4.59 5.23 -24.65
C GLN A 267 -5.32 5.31 -23.30
N GLN A 268 -4.99 4.44 -22.36
CA GLN A 268 -5.57 4.45 -21.04
C GLN A 268 -5.23 5.73 -20.26
N ILE A 269 -3.95 6.15 -20.28
CA ILE A 269 -3.53 7.40 -19.65
C ILE A 269 -4.25 8.58 -20.30
N LYS A 270 -4.35 8.61 -21.64
CA LYS A 270 -5.10 9.64 -22.34
C LYS A 270 -6.56 9.69 -21.88
N ARG A 271 -7.27 8.57 -21.79
CA ARG A 271 -8.65 8.54 -21.32
C ARG A 271 -8.82 9.02 -19.89
N LEU A 272 -7.88 8.68 -19.00
CA LEU A 272 -7.87 9.20 -17.64
C LEU A 272 -7.64 10.71 -17.61
N THR A 273 -6.74 11.24 -18.43
CA THR A 273 -6.49 12.68 -18.50
C THR A 273 -7.65 13.44 -19.14
N ASP A 274 -8.27 12.88 -20.19
CA ASP A 274 -9.48 13.44 -20.80
C ASP A 274 -10.66 13.49 -19.82
N ALA A 275 -10.73 12.52 -18.89
CA ALA A 275 -11.70 12.50 -17.78
C ALA A 275 -11.38 13.48 -16.63
N GLY A 276 -10.26 14.22 -16.70
CA GLY A 276 -9.87 15.24 -15.74
C GLY A 276 -8.93 14.77 -14.62
N PHE A 277 -8.28 13.60 -14.73
CA PHE A 277 -7.16 13.25 -13.86
C PHE A 277 -5.89 13.96 -14.33
N THR A 278 -5.06 14.41 -13.40
CA THR A 278 -3.73 14.91 -13.77
C THR A 278 -2.75 13.75 -13.92
N THR A 279 -1.73 13.90 -14.78
CA THR A 279 -0.71 12.86 -14.95
C THR A 279 0.01 12.51 -13.63
N LYS A 280 0.12 13.47 -12.71
CA LYS A 280 0.71 13.26 -11.38
C LYS A 280 -0.14 12.36 -10.48
N ASP A 281 -1.45 12.27 -10.72
CA ASP A 281 -2.37 11.42 -9.96
C ASP A 281 -2.41 9.98 -10.50
N ILE A 282 -1.78 9.76 -11.67
CA ILE A 282 -1.73 8.46 -12.34
C ILE A 282 -0.40 7.78 -12.04
N SER A 283 -0.48 6.52 -11.62
CA SER A 283 0.68 5.67 -11.39
C SER A 283 0.58 4.38 -12.21
N VAL A 284 1.67 3.98 -12.84
CA VAL A 284 1.74 2.74 -13.62
C VAL A 284 2.41 1.66 -12.78
N PHE A 285 1.68 0.59 -12.47
CA PHE A 285 2.28 -0.59 -11.86
C PHE A 285 3.21 -1.28 -12.84
N MET A 286 4.41 -1.60 -12.42
CA MET A 286 5.39 -2.37 -13.17
C MET A 286 5.97 -3.47 -12.32
N ILE A 287 5.76 -4.71 -12.75
CA ILE A 287 6.46 -5.85 -12.15
C ILE A 287 7.88 -5.92 -12.73
N TYR A 288 8.88 -5.95 -11.87
CA TYR A 288 10.30 -6.09 -12.24
C TYR A 288 10.92 -7.29 -11.53
N ASN A 289 12.12 -7.68 -11.93
CA ASN A 289 12.71 -8.96 -11.53
C ASN A 289 11.80 -10.15 -11.92
N PHE A 290 11.25 -10.10 -13.13
CA PHE A 290 10.32 -11.07 -13.72
C PHE A 290 10.71 -11.34 -15.20
N ASP A 291 9.88 -12.03 -15.96
CA ASP A 291 10.11 -12.43 -17.38
C ASP A 291 10.23 -11.28 -18.38
N ILE A 292 10.40 -10.06 -17.91
CA ILE A 292 10.65 -8.89 -18.76
C ILE A 292 12.11 -8.47 -18.57
N PRO A 293 12.94 -8.49 -19.64
CA PRO A 293 14.34 -8.12 -19.55
C PRO A 293 14.56 -6.69 -19.08
N PHE A 294 15.64 -6.46 -18.35
CA PHE A 294 15.99 -5.14 -17.79
C PHE A 294 15.98 -4.01 -18.85
N LYS A 295 16.52 -4.26 -20.05
CA LYS A 295 16.51 -3.27 -21.15
C LYS A 295 15.10 -2.84 -21.54
N GLU A 296 14.15 -3.78 -21.55
CA GLU A 296 12.75 -3.50 -21.85
C GLU A 296 12.06 -2.74 -20.73
N MET A 297 12.36 -3.07 -19.49
CA MET A 297 11.88 -2.29 -18.33
C MET A 297 12.37 -0.83 -18.38
N LEU A 298 13.59 -0.57 -18.86
CA LEU A 298 14.07 0.80 -19.07
C LEU A 298 13.30 1.51 -20.18
N LYS A 299 12.89 0.83 -21.26
CA LYS A 299 12.00 1.41 -22.29
C LYS A 299 10.66 1.81 -21.68
N LYS A 300 10.06 0.95 -20.84
CA LYS A 300 8.80 1.24 -20.12
C LYS A 300 8.96 2.47 -19.21
N LEU A 301 10.02 2.53 -18.42
CA LEU A 301 10.34 3.66 -17.55
C LEU A 301 10.45 4.97 -18.35
N ASN A 302 11.24 4.97 -19.43
CA ASN A 302 11.41 6.14 -20.28
C ASN A 302 10.10 6.56 -20.96
N PHE A 303 9.23 5.62 -21.26
CA PHE A 303 7.90 5.90 -21.81
C PHE A 303 7.02 6.61 -20.77
N CYS A 304 6.95 6.13 -19.53
CA CYS A 304 6.26 6.79 -18.45
C CYS A 304 6.82 8.19 -18.16
N LYS A 305 8.14 8.36 -18.30
CA LYS A 305 8.79 9.68 -18.16
C LYS A 305 8.27 10.66 -19.20
N ARG A 306 8.13 10.25 -20.46
CA ARG A 306 7.58 11.12 -21.53
C ARG A 306 6.10 11.47 -21.30
N LEU A 307 5.33 10.54 -20.72
CA LEU A 307 3.92 10.76 -20.41
C LEU A 307 3.69 11.55 -19.11
N GLY A 308 4.73 11.79 -18.32
CA GLY A 308 4.65 12.53 -17.07
C GLY A 308 3.89 11.82 -15.96
N VAL A 309 3.80 10.47 -15.99
CA VAL A 309 3.09 9.66 -15.00
C VAL A 309 4.07 8.98 -14.04
N GLN A 310 3.62 8.71 -12.83
CA GLN A 310 4.43 8.01 -11.82
C GLN A 310 4.50 6.50 -12.10
N ILE A 311 5.44 5.83 -11.46
CA ILE A 311 5.61 4.37 -11.53
C ILE A 311 5.50 3.80 -10.11
N THR A 312 4.71 2.75 -9.97
CA THR A 312 4.69 1.90 -8.77
C THR A 312 5.42 0.61 -9.10
N ASP A 313 6.65 0.48 -8.61
CA ASP A 313 7.50 -0.67 -8.85
C ASP A 313 7.16 -1.82 -7.89
N CYS A 314 6.81 -2.98 -8.45
CA CYS A 314 6.54 -4.20 -7.71
C CYS A 314 7.61 -5.24 -8.02
N ARG A 315 8.46 -5.58 -7.03
CA ARG A 315 9.46 -6.63 -7.20
C ARG A 315 8.79 -8.00 -7.19
N TYR A 316 8.99 -8.77 -8.24
CA TYR A 316 8.52 -10.15 -8.30
C TYR A 316 9.26 -11.04 -7.29
N ARG A 317 8.49 -11.89 -6.68
CA ARG A 317 8.92 -13.02 -5.86
C ARG A 317 8.07 -14.22 -6.25
N PRO A 318 8.66 -15.40 -6.47
CA PRO A 318 7.86 -16.61 -6.68
C PRO A 318 6.92 -16.86 -5.51
N LEU A 319 5.73 -17.35 -5.80
CA LEU A 319 4.75 -17.70 -4.75
C LEU A 319 5.24 -18.85 -3.87
N GLU A 320 6.18 -19.63 -4.38
CA GLU A 320 6.86 -20.74 -3.70
C GLU A 320 7.94 -20.26 -2.72
N SER A 321 8.39 -18.99 -2.84
CA SER A 321 9.39 -18.43 -1.91
C SER A 321 8.78 -18.20 -0.53
N THR A 322 9.40 -18.82 0.49
CA THR A 322 8.97 -18.69 1.89
C THR A 322 9.82 -17.69 2.68
N PHE A 323 10.87 -17.19 2.06
CA PHE A 323 11.80 -16.23 2.65
C PHE A 323 12.28 -15.22 1.60
N ASP A 324 12.46 -13.96 2.02
CA ASP A 324 13.06 -12.91 1.19
C ASP A 324 13.55 -11.76 2.07
N ASN A 325 14.87 -11.60 2.16
CA ASN A 325 15.54 -10.58 2.95
C ASN A 325 16.06 -9.40 2.10
N TYR A 326 15.36 -9.04 1.02
CA TYR A 326 15.76 -7.90 0.20
C TYR A 326 15.73 -6.59 0.97
N ASP A 327 16.88 -5.95 1.14
CA ASP A 327 17.01 -4.59 1.64
C ASP A 327 17.51 -3.65 0.52
N PRO A 328 16.74 -2.62 0.14
CA PRO A 328 17.16 -1.63 -0.86
C PRO A 328 18.41 -0.83 -0.45
N HIS A 329 18.78 -0.85 0.83
CA HIS A 329 19.93 -0.14 1.38
C HIS A 329 21.13 -1.05 1.65
N ALA A 330 21.01 -2.34 1.43
CA ALA A 330 21.95 -3.36 1.85
C ALA A 330 23.27 -3.39 1.08
N PHE A 331 23.47 -2.55 0.03
CA PHE A 331 24.81 -2.39 -0.55
C PHE A 331 25.86 -1.92 0.49
N LYS A 332 25.40 -1.38 1.62
CA LYS A 332 26.23 -1.02 2.77
C LYS A 332 26.51 -2.19 3.73
N THR A 333 25.74 -3.26 3.64
CA THR A 333 25.74 -4.41 4.56
C THR A 333 26.23 -5.70 3.91
N GLY A 334 26.63 -5.65 2.64
CA GLY A 334 27.16 -6.83 1.93
C GLY A 334 26.11 -7.90 1.63
N GLN A 335 24.84 -7.51 1.44
CA GLN A 335 23.78 -8.45 1.07
C GLN A 335 24.13 -9.23 -0.19
N THR A 336 23.91 -10.54 -0.18
CA THR A 336 24.22 -11.47 -1.27
C THR A 336 22.94 -11.91 -2.00
N GLU A 337 23.11 -12.52 -3.19
CA GLU A 337 21.99 -13.10 -3.95
C GLU A 337 21.24 -14.20 -3.19
N ARG A 338 21.85 -14.81 -2.18
CA ARG A 338 21.22 -15.85 -1.35
C ARG A 338 20.13 -15.31 -0.43
N ASP A 339 20.15 -14.01 -0.17
CA ASP A 339 19.24 -13.37 0.78
C ASP A 339 17.87 -13.06 0.16
N TYR A 340 17.75 -13.10 -1.18
CA TYR A 340 16.51 -12.83 -1.87
C TYR A 340 16.48 -13.39 -3.31
N TYR A 341 15.27 -13.52 -3.85
CA TYR A 341 15.07 -14.08 -5.19
C TYR A 341 15.52 -13.11 -6.29
N ILE A 342 16.30 -13.62 -7.24
CA ILE A 342 16.67 -12.97 -8.49
C ILE A 342 16.26 -13.83 -9.68
N HIS A 343 15.52 -13.25 -10.62
CA HIS A 343 15.07 -13.93 -11.84
C HIS A 343 16.19 -13.95 -12.91
N SER A 344 17.22 -14.74 -12.65
CA SER A 344 18.42 -14.81 -13.49
C SER A 344 18.15 -15.29 -14.93
N LYS A 345 17.13 -16.15 -15.13
CA LYS A 345 16.71 -16.61 -16.45
C LYS A 345 16.34 -15.49 -17.41
N ALA A 346 15.70 -14.42 -16.91
CA ALA A 346 15.42 -13.21 -17.68
C ALA A 346 16.58 -12.19 -17.65
N GLY A 347 17.74 -12.60 -17.18
CA GLY A 347 18.95 -11.79 -17.13
C GLY A 347 18.94 -10.71 -16.05
N TRP A 348 18.13 -10.85 -15.01
CA TRP A 348 18.20 -9.99 -13.82
C TRP A 348 19.40 -10.33 -12.97
N THR A 349 19.96 -9.31 -12.33
CA THR A 349 21.05 -9.40 -11.33
C THR A 349 20.74 -8.43 -10.19
N ASP A 350 21.41 -8.58 -9.05
CA ASP A 350 21.30 -7.64 -7.94
C ASP A 350 21.51 -6.19 -8.39
N ALA A 351 22.57 -5.94 -9.16
CA ALA A 351 22.87 -4.61 -9.67
C ALA A 351 21.74 -4.03 -10.52
N LYS A 352 21.13 -4.83 -11.41
CA LYS A 352 20.01 -4.39 -12.26
C LYS A 352 18.73 -4.13 -11.45
N ILE A 353 18.45 -4.95 -10.43
CA ILE A 353 17.32 -4.75 -9.51
C ILE A 353 17.47 -3.41 -8.79
N ARG A 354 18.64 -3.12 -8.24
CA ARG A 354 18.93 -1.87 -7.52
C ARG A 354 18.92 -0.67 -8.46
N ASP A 355 19.52 -0.78 -9.64
CA ASP A 355 19.54 0.29 -10.66
C ASP A 355 18.11 0.64 -11.10
N PHE A 356 17.28 -0.36 -11.47
CA PHE A 356 15.89 -0.11 -11.86
C PHE A 356 15.13 0.65 -10.77
N ARG A 357 15.24 0.19 -9.53
CA ARG A 357 14.57 0.81 -8.39
C ARG A 357 15.04 2.23 -8.11
N SER A 358 16.34 2.49 -8.23
CA SER A 358 16.90 3.85 -8.13
C SER A 358 16.32 4.78 -9.19
N ARG A 359 16.28 4.33 -10.45
CA ARG A 359 15.72 5.09 -11.56
C ARG A 359 14.24 5.38 -11.41
N VAL A 360 13.45 4.40 -10.94
CA VAL A 360 12.02 4.63 -10.63
C VAL A 360 11.86 5.66 -9.52
N ARG A 361 12.67 5.59 -8.48
CA ARG A 361 12.66 6.57 -7.39
C ARG A 361 12.98 7.97 -7.89
N GLU A 362 14.04 8.13 -8.68
CA GLU A 362 14.45 9.39 -9.28
C GLU A 362 13.36 9.96 -10.19
N HIS A 363 12.78 9.11 -11.04
CA HIS A 363 11.67 9.47 -11.90
C HIS A 363 10.47 9.98 -11.11
N ASN A 364 10.01 9.23 -10.10
CA ASN A 364 8.85 9.60 -9.29
C ASN A 364 9.08 10.92 -8.52
N ILE A 365 10.30 11.16 -8.06
CA ILE A 365 10.67 12.42 -7.42
C ILE A 365 10.57 13.56 -8.44
N ALA A 366 11.11 13.39 -9.64
CA ALA A 366 11.04 14.39 -10.70
C ALA A 366 9.59 14.74 -11.06
N ILE A 367 8.71 13.74 -11.22
CA ILE A 367 7.28 13.96 -11.50
C ILE A 367 6.58 14.72 -10.38
N ARG A 368 6.81 14.35 -9.12
CA ARG A 368 6.15 15.00 -7.97
C ARG A 368 6.55 16.47 -7.83
N TYR A 369 7.80 16.77 -8.04
CA TYR A 369 8.36 18.10 -7.80
C TYR A 369 8.56 18.95 -9.06
N GLY A 370 8.24 18.40 -10.25
CA GLY A 370 8.24 19.13 -11.51
C GLY A 370 9.63 19.50 -12.05
N GLY A 371 10.68 18.79 -11.64
CA GLY A 371 12.04 19.07 -12.05
C GLY A 371 12.95 17.84 -12.07
N PRO A 372 14.11 17.88 -12.75
CA PRO A 372 15.02 16.75 -12.83
C PRO A 372 15.54 16.37 -11.44
N TYR A 373 15.63 15.07 -11.20
CA TYR A 373 16.20 14.56 -9.95
C TYR A 373 17.65 14.99 -9.78
N ASN A 374 17.96 15.49 -8.60
CA ASN A 374 19.31 15.77 -8.14
C ASN A 374 19.42 15.27 -6.70
N LYS A 375 20.55 14.71 -6.28
CA LYS A 375 20.78 14.23 -4.89
C LYS A 375 20.49 15.32 -3.84
N LYS A 376 20.65 16.58 -4.21
CA LYS A 376 20.21 17.72 -3.39
C LYS A 376 18.69 17.79 -3.20
N PHE A 377 17.88 17.23 -4.12
CA PHE A 377 16.42 17.13 -3.99
C PHE A 377 15.93 16.18 -2.89
N GLU A 378 16.72 15.20 -2.47
CA GLU A 378 16.36 14.36 -1.33
C GLU A 378 16.27 15.17 -0.03
N LYS A 379 17.15 16.12 0.13
CA LYS A 379 17.07 17.09 1.22
C LYS A 379 15.79 17.95 1.13
N TRP A 380 15.37 18.29 -0.09
CA TRP A 380 14.17 19.07 -0.35
C TRP A 380 12.87 18.32 -0.02
N SER A 381 12.76 17.04 -0.38
CA SER A 381 11.57 16.27 -0.06
C SER A 381 11.33 16.18 1.45
N SER A 382 12.40 16.10 2.22
CA SER A 382 12.38 16.18 3.68
C SER A 382 11.88 17.56 4.15
N ILE A 383 12.33 18.64 3.52
CA ILE A 383 11.94 20.01 3.81
C ILE A 383 10.48 20.26 3.42
N HIS A 384 10.05 19.80 2.25
CA HIS A 384 8.66 19.95 1.77
C HIS A 384 7.65 19.21 2.64
N ASN A 385 7.97 17.98 3.10
CA ASN A 385 7.12 17.24 4.02
C ASN A 385 7.04 17.91 5.39
N THR A 386 8.11 18.52 5.83
CA THR A 386 8.11 19.38 7.02
C THR A 386 7.21 20.59 6.83
N PHE A 387 7.20 21.15 5.64
CA PHE A 387 6.41 22.29 5.23
C PHE A 387 4.92 22.04 5.25
N LYS A 388 4.46 20.93 4.66
CA LYS A 388 3.06 20.49 4.75
C LYS A 388 2.61 20.35 6.20
N PHE A 389 3.48 19.80 7.05
CA PHE A 389 3.19 19.67 8.49
C PHE A 389 2.95 21.04 9.16
N PHE A 390 3.76 22.04 8.83
CA PHE A 390 3.60 23.40 9.38
C PHE A 390 2.51 24.23 8.72
N SER A 391 2.13 23.94 7.48
CA SER A 391 1.08 24.69 6.76
C SER A 391 -0.34 24.28 7.17
N PHE A 392 -0.52 23.08 7.73
CA PHE A 392 -1.80 22.50 8.11
C PHE A 392 -1.99 22.28 9.64
N GLY A 393 -0.95 22.47 10.46
CA GLY A 393 -1.00 22.36 11.92
C GLY A 393 -0.82 23.71 12.60
N ARG A 394 -1.35 23.86 13.83
CA ARG A 394 -0.96 24.99 14.70
C ARG A 394 0.55 24.94 14.90
N PRO A 395 1.27 26.07 14.70
CA PRO A 395 2.71 26.08 14.91
C PRO A 395 3.01 25.69 16.38
N PRO A 396 3.98 24.80 16.62
CA PRO A 396 4.48 24.56 17.96
C PRO A 396 4.96 25.88 18.57
N GLN A 397 4.85 26.04 19.88
CA GLN A 397 5.28 27.26 20.57
C GLN A 397 6.72 27.62 20.16
N MET A 398 6.93 28.83 19.66
CA MET A 398 8.17 29.29 19.03
C MET A 398 9.44 29.01 19.85
N GLN A 399 9.37 29.06 21.19
CA GLN A 399 10.49 28.81 22.08
C GLN A 399 11.11 27.41 22.00
N THR A 400 10.33 26.39 21.58
CA THR A 400 10.82 25.00 21.45
C THR A 400 11.53 24.77 20.11
N ILE A 401 11.21 25.58 19.10
CA ILE A 401 11.72 25.45 17.72
C ILE A 401 13.07 26.16 17.59
N GLU A 402 13.27 27.31 18.24
CA GLU A 402 14.48 28.13 18.13
C GLU A 402 15.73 27.46 18.73
N LYS A 403 15.57 26.52 19.64
CA LYS A 403 16.67 25.83 20.33
C LYS A 403 17.07 24.49 19.70
N SER A 404 16.40 24.02 18.64
CA SER A 404 16.69 22.70 18.09
C SER A 404 17.77 22.75 17.00
N GLN A 405 18.83 21.93 17.14
CA GLN A 405 19.84 21.71 16.09
C GLN A 405 19.22 21.31 14.75
N LEU A 406 18.06 20.66 14.78
CA LEU A 406 17.28 20.27 13.61
C LEU A 406 16.74 21.48 12.83
N TRP A 407 16.36 22.54 13.52
CA TRP A 407 15.85 23.78 12.94
C TRP A 407 16.97 24.60 12.30
N GLN A 408 18.10 24.74 12.96
CA GLN A 408 19.28 25.40 12.38
C GLN A 408 19.80 24.69 11.12
N LYS A 409 19.80 23.36 11.14
CA LYS A 409 20.13 22.55 9.95
C LYS A 409 19.15 22.79 8.80
N ARG A 410 17.85 22.98 9.08
CA ARG A 410 16.82 23.24 8.07
C ARG A 410 16.90 24.64 7.48
N ILE A 411 17.25 25.65 8.26
CA ILE A 411 17.53 27.01 7.76
C ILE A 411 18.73 26.99 6.83
N SER A 412 19.80 26.29 7.19
CA SER A 412 20.98 26.08 6.34
C SER A 412 20.64 25.35 5.03
N ASP A 413 19.79 24.32 5.10
CA ASP A 413 19.34 23.60 3.91
C ASP A 413 18.47 24.49 2.98
N MET A 414 17.70 25.43 3.53
CA MET A 414 16.92 26.41 2.76
C MET A 414 17.79 27.46 2.05
N ALA A 415 18.84 27.90 2.67
CA ALA A 415 19.81 28.80 2.02
C ALA A 415 20.50 28.10 0.83
N ALA A 416 20.83 26.80 0.99
CA ALA A 416 21.38 25.98 -0.12
C ALA A 416 20.40 25.84 -1.28
N VAL A 417 19.11 25.79 -0.98
CA VAL A 417 18.01 25.75 -1.94
C VAL A 417 17.94 27.05 -2.74
N LYS A 418 17.91 28.18 -2.08
CA LYS A 418 17.85 29.48 -2.73
C LYS A 418 19.05 29.70 -3.64
N ASN A 419 20.25 29.33 -3.21
CA ASN A 419 21.46 29.38 -4.02
C ASN A 419 21.40 28.46 -5.25
N TYR A 420 20.74 27.30 -5.14
CA TYR A 420 20.53 26.41 -6.29
C TYR A 420 19.59 27.02 -7.33
N CYS A 421 18.44 27.56 -6.92
CA CYS A 421 17.50 28.24 -7.80
C CYS A 421 18.19 29.42 -8.55
N GLN A 422 18.99 30.19 -7.83
CA GLN A 422 19.75 31.31 -8.42
C GLN A 422 20.80 30.85 -9.45
N ARG A 423 21.48 29.72 -9.21
CA ARG A 423 22.53 29.19 -10.12
C ARG A 423 21.97 28.46 -11.34
N THR A 424 20.76 27.91 -11.25
CA THR A 424 20.19 27.05 -12.31
C THR A 424 19.14 27.75 -13.13
N GLY A 425 18.77 29.00 -12.79
CA GLY A 425 17.70 29.73 -13.45
C GLY A 425 16.30 29.14 -13.23
N VAL A 426 16.18 28.12 -12.39
CA VAL A 426 14.90 27.49 -12.06
C VAL A 426 14.10 28.42 -11.16
N SER A 427 12.99 28.95 -11.67
CA SER A 427 12.14 29.84 -10.90
C SER A 427 11.55 29.14 -9.66
N PRO A 428 11.60 29.77 -8.48
CA PRO A 428 10.91 29.26 -7.27
C PRO A 428 9.41 29.04 -7.49
N ARG A 429 8.78 29.71 -8.48
CA ARG A 429 7.37 29.52 -8.85
C ARG A 429 7.09 28.20 -9.55
N GLN A 430 8.09 27.58 -10.17
CA GLN A 430 7.96 26.23 -10.75
C GLN A 430 7.87 25.14 -9.66
N PHE A 431 8.20 25.48 -8.43
CA PHE A 431 8.18 24.61 -7.27
C PHE A 431 6.97 24.85 -6.35
N ASP A 432 5.77 25.01 -6.91
CA ASP A 432 4.56 25.14 -6.11
C ASP A 432 4.53 26.40 -5.19
N GLY A 433 3.43 27.11 -5.15
CA GLY A 433 3.23 28.35 -4.36
C GLY A 433 3.48 28.22 -2.84
N SER A 434 3.77 27.02 -2.36
CA SER A 434 4.21 26.73 -0.99
C SER A 434 5.60 27.30 -0.67
N VAL A 435 6.54 27.34 -1.61
CA VAL A 435 7.91 27.87 -1.40
C VAL A 435 7.90 29.39 -1.23
N ALA A 436 7.08 30.10 -2.02
CA ALA A 436 6.95 31.56 -1.91
C ALA A 436 6.31 31.98 -0.57
N LYS A 437 5.32 31.22 -0.10
CA LYS A 437 4.69 31.43 1.22
C LYS A 437 5.67 31.21 2.37
N PHE A 438 6.59 30.27 2.21
CA PHE A 438 7.59 30.01 3.26
C PHE A 438 8.71 31.05 3.28
N ASP A 439 9.23 31.47 2.16
CA ASP A 439 10.20 32.56 2.12
C ASP A 439 9.62 33.81 2.81
N THR A 440 8.33 34.09 2.59
CA THR A 440 7.60 35.17 3.27
C THR A 440 7.47 34.92 4.77
N TYR A 441 7.20 33.70 5.19
CA TYR A 441 7.13 33.33 6.61
C TYR A 441 8.51 33.40 7.31
N LEU A 442 9.56 32.90 6.67
CA LEU A 442 10.94 32.98 7.16
C LEU A 442 11.42 34.43 7.32
N ARG A 443 11.13 35.29 6.34
CA ARG A 443 11.47 36.73 6.44
C ARG A 443 10.76 37.42 7.60
N ARG A 444 9.48 37.09 7.83
CA ARG A 444 8.72 37.61 9.00
C ARG A 444 9.28 37.08 10.34
N MET A 445 9.71 35.82 10.38
CA MET A 445 10.32 35.25 11.58
C MET A 445 11.70 35.85 11.88
N LEU A 446 12.56 35.93 10.87
CA LEU A 446 13.90 36.52 11.01
C LEU A 446 13.85 38.02 11.35
N SER A 447 12.85 38.76 10.87
CA SER A 447 12.63 40.16 11.26
C SER A 447 12.17 40.35 12.69
N ARG A 448 11.47 39.35 13.27
CA ARG A 448 11.08 39.35 14.69
C ARG A 448 12.25 39.00 15.64
N ILE A 449 13.10 38.05 15.22
CA ILE A 449 14.31 37.65 15.96
C ILE A 449 15.35 38.80 16.02
N ARG A 450 15.41 39.64 14.97
CA ARG A 450 16.30 40.83 14.94
C ARG A 450 15.78 42.03 15.73
N ARG A 451 14.54 42.00 16.23
CA ARG A 451 13.93 43.06 17.03
C ARG A 451 13.86 42.76 18.55
N ASN A 452 14.24 41.56 18.93
CA ASN A 452 14.46 41.12 20.29
C ASN A 452 15.96 40.82 20.51
#